data_5a1de203e81c88fed1eefd63381287cd
#
_entry.id   5a1de203e81c88fed1eefd63381287cd
#
_cell.length_a   1.000
_cell.length_b   1.000
_cell.length_c   1.000
_cell.angle_alpha   90.00
_cell.angle_beta   90.00
_cell.angle_gamma   90.00
#
_symmetry.space_group_name_H-M   'P 1'
#
loop_
_entity.id
_entity.type
_entity.pdbx_description
1 polymer ?
#
loop_
_entity_poly.entity_id
_entity_poly.type
_entity_poly.pdbx_seq_one_letter_code
_entity_poly.pdbx_strand_id
1 'polypeptide(L)'
;MTAASTPDAAGSAPHAVLRVAPASPAAAAAYFGASLAFHADVSDVASALAAEGDPGFVVVDSRSTASWDQGHIPGAIHLPTALIPEQAEQLLDKSVPVVTYCWGPGCNGATRAALALAQLGFQVKEMLGGFEYWAREGFGFETWEGSERRTPDGLTAPLDAQDCGC
;
A
#
# COMPACT_ATOMS: atom_id res chain seq x y z
N MET A 1 8.40 -23.26 65.58
CA MET A 1 7.87 -22.22 64.63
C MET A 1 8.62 -22.40 63.32
N THR A 2 8.04 -23.13 62.40
CA THR A 2 8.56 -23.42 61.06
C THR A 2 7.97 -22.38 60.11
N ALA A 3 8.86 -21.57 59.54
CA ALA A 3 8.51 -20.59 58.51
C ALA A 3 8.21 -21.34 57.20
N ALA A 4 6.98 -21.20 56.73
CA ALA A 4 6.57 -21.70 55.41
C ALA A 4 7.21 -20.80 54.34
N SER A 5 8.09 -21.38 53.53
CA SER A 5 8.57 -20.74 52.30
C SER A 5 7.46 -20.68 51.27
N THR A 6 7.07 -19.48 50.90
CA THR A 6 6.19 -19.22 49.74
C THR A 6 6.93 -19.68 48.46
N PRO A 7 6.26 -20.43 47.56
CA PRO A 7 6.88 -20.79 46.29
C PRO A 7 7.03 -19.53 45.44
N ASP A 8 8.23 -19.32 44.97
CA ASP A 8 8.60 -18.32 43.99
C ASP A 8 7.73 -18.53 42.72
N ALA A 9 6.98 -17.50 42.34
CA ALA A 9 6.19 -17.53 41.11
C ALA A 9 7.18 -17.51 39.94
N ALA A 10 7.49 -18.70 39.43
CA ALA A 10 8.24 -18.85 38.18
C ALA A 10 7.50 -18.07 37.10
N GLY A 11 7.99 -16.87 36.79
CA GLY A 11 7.46 -16.03 35.73
C GLY A 11 7.51 -16.81 34.41
N SER A 12 6.35 -17.12 33.85
CA SER A 12 6.27 -17.75 32.52
C SER A 12 7.04 -16.88 31.53
N ALA A 13 7.86 -17.51 30.67
CA ALA A 13 8.54 -16.79 29.61
C ALA A 13 7.51 -15.98 28.79
N PRO A 14 7.81 -14.74 28.39
CA PRO A 14 6.88 -13.91 27.67
C PRO A 14 6.45 -14.59 26.35
N HIS A 15 5.17 -14.49 26.01
CA HIS A 15 4.66 -14.99 24.73
C HIS A 15 5.48 -14.44 23.56
N ALA A 16 5.51 -15.18 22.45
CA ALA A 16 6.33 -14.82 21.28
C ALA A 16 6.13 -13.38 20.81
N VAL A 17 4.91 -12.88 20.89
CA VAL A 17 4.53 -11.49 20.55
C VAL A 17 5.23 -10.45 21.47
N LEU A 18 5.48 -10.80 22.73
CA LEU A 18 6.06 -9.89 23.72
C LEU A 18 7.56 -10.13 23.97
N ARG A 19 8.22 -10.99 23.18
CA ARG A 19 9.69 -11.19 23.29
C ARG A 19 10.46 -9.89 23.05
N VAL A 20 9.94 -9.05 22.16
CA VAL A 20 10.36 -7.65 22.01
C VAL A 20 9.27 -6.81 22.67
N ALA A 21 9.64 -5.98 23.60
CA ALA A 21 8.70 -5.10 24.26
C ALA A 21 8.07 -4.13 23.25
N PRO A 22 6.74 -3.82 23.36
CA PRO A 22 6.14 -2.79 22.55
C PRO A 22 6.87 -1.45 22.72
N ALA A 23 6.90 -0.66 21.65
CA ALA A 23 7.43 0.70 21.70
C ALA A 23 6.62 1.57 22.70
N SER A 24 7.23 2.66 23.17
CA SER A 24 6.49 3.64 23.97
C SER A 24 5.33 4.24 23.15
N PRO A 25 4.25 4.71 23.79
CA PRO A 25 3.13 5.33 23.08
C PRO A 25 3.56 6.46 22.14
N ALA A 26 4.49 7.31 22.57
CA ALA A 26 5.01 8.40 21.75
C ALA A 26 5.78 7.92 20.52
N ALA A 27 6.63 6.90 20.67
CA ALA A 27 7.35 6.32 19.54
C ALA A 27 6.42 5.58 18.57
N ALA A 28 5.42 4.87 19.09
CA ALA A 28 4.40 4.22 18.29
C ALA A 28 3.56 5.23 17.49
N ALA A 29 3.13 6.32 18.12
CA ALA A 29 2.37 7.39 17.46
C ALA A 29 3.20 8.04 16.33
N ALA A 30 4.48 8.32 16.57
CA ALA A 30 5.37 8.88 15.55
C ALA A 30 5.55 7.93 14.36
N TYR A 31 5.76 6.63 14.60
CA TYR A 31 5.93 5.63 13.57
C TYR A 31 4.67 5.43 12.71
N PHE A 32 3.52 5.22 13.35
CA PHE A 32 2.26 5.00 12.62
C PHE A 32 1.78 6.26 11.90
N GLY A 33 1.97 7.44 12.49
CA GLY A 33 1.72 8.70 11.80
C GLY A 33 2.60 8.89 10.56
N ALA A 34 3.89 8.57 10.65
CA ALA A 34 4.77 8.56 9.50
C ALA A 34 4.35 7.52 8.45
N SER A 35 3.96 6.30 8.88
CA SER A 35 3.47 5.26 7.98
C SER A 35 2.29 5.74 7.15
N LEU A 36 1.30 6.39 7.76
CA LEU A 36 0.15 6.98 7.04
C LEU A 36 0.55 8.10 6.06
N ALA A 37 1.65 8.80 6.31
CA ALA A 37 2.17 9.79 5.37
C ALA A 37 2.85 9.16 4.14
N PHE A 38 3.38 7.95 4.27
CA PHE A 38 4.10 7.25 3.20
C PHE A 38 3.25 6.23 2.44
N HIS A 39 2.13 5.78 3.01
CA HIS A 39 1.32 4.73 2.42
C HIS A 39 -0.13 5.16 2.25
N ALA A 40 -0.80 4.52 1.30
CA ALA A 40 -2.26 4.44 1.15
C ALA A 40 -2.62 2.97 0.91
N ASP A 41 -3.85 2.58 1.19
CA ASP A 41 -4.34 1.26 0.79
C ASP A 41 -5.11 1.31 -0.54
N VAL A 42 -5.46 0.14 -1.05
CA VAL A 42 -6.17 0.03 -2.34
C VAL A 42 -7.59 0.58 -2.27
N SER A 43 -8.27 0.45 -1.12
CA SER A 43 -9.65 0.91 -0.93
C SER A 43 -9.72 2.44 -0.93
N ASP A 44 -8.81 3.11 -0.21
CA ASP A 44 -8.69 4.57 -0.20
C ASP A 44 -8.42 5.12 -1.61
N VAL A 45 -7.47 4.51 -2.33
CA VAL A 45 -7.14 4.94 -3.70
C VAL A 45 -8.32 4.72 -4.64
N ALA A 46 -8.99 3.55 -4.56
CA ALA A 46 -10.15 3.25 -5.39
C ALA A 46 -11.32 4.21 -5.12
N SER A 47 -11.59 4.50 -3.85
CA SER A 47 -12.64 5.44 -3.43
C SER A 47 -12.36 6.86 -3.94
N ALA A 48 -11.11 7.31 -3.85
CA ALA A 48 -10.70 8.63 -4.35
C ALA A 48 -10.82 8.72 -5.88
N LEU A 49 -10.42 7.67 -6.62
CA LEU A 49 -10.54 7.64 -8.09
C LEU A 49 -11.99 7.52 -8.57
N ALA A 50 -12.89 6.95 -7.76
CA ALA A 50 -14.32 6.83 -8.08
C ALA A 50 -15.11 8.10 -7.76
N ALA A 51 -14.58 9.00 -6.95
CA ALA A 51 -15.22 10.25 -6.58
C ALA A 51 -15.31 11.20 -7.80
N GLU A 52 -16.32 12.09 -7.80
CA GLU A 52 -16.41 13.13 -8.84
C GLU A 52 -15.30 14.17 -8.66
N GLY A 53 -14.66 14.55 -9.76
CA GLY A 53 -13.65 15.61 -9.79
C GLY A 53 -12.21 15.08 -9.86
N ASP A 54 -11.26 15.98 -9.59
CA ASP A 54 -9.84 15.66 -9.57
C ASP A 54 -9.49 15.00 -8.22
N PRO A 55 -8.91 13.79 -8.20
CA PRO A 55 -8.51 13.13 -6.96
C PRO A 55 -7.37 13.83 -6.24
N GLY A 56 -6.69 14.79 -6.86
CA GLY A 56 -5.58 15.53 -6.30
C GLY A 56 -4.25 14.76 -6.27
N PHE A 57 -4.16 13.64 -6.92
CA PHE A 57 -2.95 12.84 -7.11
C PHE A 57 -2.99 12.05 -8.42
N VAL A 58 -1.84 11.52 -8.82
CA VAL A 58 -1.74 10.60 -9.96
C VAL A 58 -1.27 9.22 -9.48
N VAL A 59 -1.78 8.16 -10.12
CA VAL A 59 -1.38 6.78 -9.85
C VAL A 59 -0.34 6.36 -10.88
N VAL A 60 0.75 5.76 -10.41
CA VAL A 60 1.85 5.28 -11.27
C VAL A 60 2.01 3.77 -11.15
N ASP A 61 1.86 3.07 -12.27
CA ASP A 61 2.23 1.66 -12.40
C ASP A 61 3.73 1.55 -12.66
N SER A 62 4.44 1.01 -11.68
CA SER A 62 5.90 0.85 -11.71
C SER A 62 6.37 -0.47 -12.33
N ARG A 63 5.43 -1.32 -12.81
CA ARG A 63 5.70 -2.64 -13.36
C ARG A 63 6.21 -2.57 -14.81
N SER A 64 6.64 -3.71 -15.32
CA SER A 64 7.04 -3.85 -16.73
C SER A 64 5.86 -3.68 -17.69
N THR A 65 6.15 -3.41 -18.97
CA THR A 65 5.12 -3.33 -20.01
C THR A 65 4.28 -4.59 -20.11
N ALA A 66 4.89 -5.77 -20.05
CA ALA A 66 4.14 -7.03 -20.07
C ALA A 66 3.17 -7.18 -18.88
N SER A 67 3.52 -6.62 -17.71
CA SER A 67 2.64 -6.59 -16.53
C SER A 67 1.51 -5.58 -16.68
N TRP A 68 1.80 -4.43 -17.27
CA TRP A 68 0.82 -3.42 -17.63
C TRP A 68 -0.23 -3.97 -18.61
N ASP A 69 0.24 -4.62 -19.68
CA ASP A 69 -0.63 -5.23 -20.69
C ASP A 69 -1.53 -6.33 -20.13
N GLN A 70 -1.06 -7.04 -19.11
CA GLN A 70 -1.83 -8.07 -18.41
C GLN A 70 -3.00 -7.48 -17.61
N GLY A 71 -2.89 -6.23 -17.18
CA GLY A 71 -3.93 -5.48 -16.49
C GLY A 71 -3.34 -4.36 -15.63
N HIS A 72 -4.02 -3.21 -15.59
CA HIS A 72 -3.60 -2.03 -14.84
C HIS A 72 -4.79 -1.24 -14.30
N ILE A 73 -4.55 -0.39 -13.33
CA ILE A 73 -5.56 0.50 -12.73
C ILE A 73 -5.97 1.56 -13.76
N PRO A 74 -7.28 1.77 -14.00
CA PRO A 74 -7.76 2.78 -14.95
C PRO A 74 -7.22 4.17 -14.61
N GLY A 75 -6.73 4.87 -15.63
CA GLY A 75 -6.15 6.21 -15.49
C GLY A 75 -4.75 6.26 -14.89
N ALA A 76 -4.15 5.11 -14.54
CA ALA A 76 -2.76 5.08 -14.08
C ALA A 76 -1.79 5.47 -15.21
N ILE A 77 -0.67 6.07 -14.82
CA ILE A 77 0.44 6.37 -15.73
C ILE A 77 1.42 5.19 -15.68
N HIS A 78 1.71 4.59 -16.82
CA HIS A 78 2.70 3.53 -16.92
C HIS A 78 4.12 4.12 -16.90
N LEU A 79 4.84 3.92 -15.82
CA LEU A 79 6.22 4.37 -15.67
C LEU A 79 7.05 3.30 -14.93
N PRO A 80 7.60 2.32 -15.66
CA PRO A 80 8.46 1.31 -15.09
C PRO A 80 9.59 1.90 -14.24
N THR A 81 9.87 1.30 -13.09
CA THR A 81 10.87 1.82 -12.13
C THR A 81 12.21 2.16 -12.80
N ALA A 82 12.66 1.36 -13.78
CA ALA A 82 13.92 1.60 -14.48
C ALA A 82 13.93 2.87 -15.34
N LEU A 83 12.76 3.36 -15.76
CA LEU A 83 12.61 4.54 -16.61
C LEU A 83 12.34 5.83 -15.82
N ILE A 84 12.11 5.74 -14.52
CA ILE A 84 11.83 6.90 -13.67
C ILE A 84 12.92 7.98 -13.79
N PRO A 85 14.22 7.68 -13.72
CA PRO A 85 15.25 8.71 -13.79
C PRO A 85 15.22 9.53 -15.08
N GLU A 86 14.76 8.94 -16.16
CA GLU A 86 14.80 9.55 -17.50
C GLU A 86 13.47 10.18 -17.90
N GLN A 87 12.34 9.65 -17.40
CA GLN A 87 11.02 10.00 -17.92
C GLN A 87 10.10 10.69 -16.89
N ALA A 88 10.38 10.58 -15.61
CA ALA A 88 9.45 11.07 -14.57
C ALA A 88 9.15 12.58 -14.73
N GLU A 89 10.18 13.42 -14.95
CA GLU A 89 10.00 14.88 -15.09
C GLU A 89 9.28 15.30 -16.38
N GLN A 90 9.17 14.39 -17.36
CA GLN A 90 8.43 14.64 -18.61
C GLN A 90 6.96 14.21 -18.49
N LEU A 91 6.67 13.20 -17.65
CA LEU A 91 5.35 12.57 -17.54
C LEU A 91 4.57 13.07 -16.33
N LEU A 92 5.24 13.58 -15.29
CA LEU A 92 4.64 13.92 -14.00
C LEU A 92 4.92 15.37 -13.64
N ASP A 93 3.93 16.01 -13.00
CA ASP A 93 4.06 17.32 -12.39
C ASP A 93 4.46 17.17 -10.91
N LYS A 94 5.56 17.82 -10.50
CA LYS A 94 6.06 17.79 -9.11
C LYS A 94 5.10 18.46 -8.10
N SER A 95 4.17 19.28 -8.56
CA SER A 95 3.14 19.89 -7.71
C SER A 95 2.00 18.92 -7.37
N VAL A 96 1.89 17.80 -8.11
CA VAL A 96 0.85 16.79 -7.92
C VAL A 96 1.46 15.58 -7.20
N PRO A 97 0.91 15.15 -6.05
CA PRO A 97 1.33 13.94 -5.37
C PRO A 97 1.20 12.69 -6.25
N VAL A 98 2.12 11.76 -6.06
CA VAL A 98 2.17 10.49 -6.81
C VAL A 98 1.86 9.33 -5.87
N VAL A 99 1.03 8.39 -6.31
CA VAL A 99 0.80 7.11 -5.63
C VAL A 99 1.36 5.99 -6.51
N THR A 100 2.40 5.31 -6.05
CA THR A 100 3.02 4.22 -6.81
C THR A 100 2.42 2.87 -6.43
N TYR A 101 2.30 1.96 -7.39
CA TYR A 101 1.98 0.58 -7.11
C TYR A 101 2.84 -0.40 -7.93
N CYS A 102 2.88 -1.65 -7.45
CA CYS A 102 3.48 -2.79 -8.13
C CYS A 102 2.53 -3.99 -8.04
N TRP A 103 3.04 -5.22 -8.06
CA TRP A 103 2.21 -6.43 -8.07
C TRP A 103 1.41 -6.64 -6.78
N GLY A 104 2.03 -6.61 -5.63
CA GLY A 104 1.37 -6.93 -4.36
C GLY A 104 2.32 -6.90 -3.17
N PRO A 105 1.88 -7.36 -1.99
CA PRO A 105 2.64 -7.23 -0.75
C PRO A 105 4.03 -7.88 -0.76
N GLY A 106 4.23 -8.89 -1.59
CA GLY A 106 5.52 -9.56 -1.74
C GLY A 106 6.49 -8.87 -2.71
N CYS A 107 6.08 -7.76 -3.34
CA CYS A 107 6.88 -7.03 -4.33
C CYS A 107 7.33 -5.68 -3.79
N ASN A 108 8.64 -5.39 -3.81
CA ASN A 108 9.18 -4.09 -3.42
C ASN A 108 9.34 -3.11 -4.60
N GLY A 109 8.71 -3.37 -5.74
CA GLY A 109 8.80 -2.52 -6.93
C GLY A 109 8.22 -1.13 -6.69
N ALA A 110 7.07 -1.03 -6.03
CA ALA A 110 6.46 0.24 -5.66
C ALA A 110 7.33 1.06 -4.69
N THR A 111 7.92 0.40 -3.69
CA THR A 111 8.87 1.05 -2.75
C THR A 111 10.09 1.61 -3.48
N ARG A 112 10.64 0.86 -4.46
CA ARG A 112 11.76 1.32 -5.28
C ARG A 112 11.37 2.49 -6.19
N ALA A 113 10.19 2.45 -6.77
CA ALA A 113 9.65 3.53 -7.58
C ALA A 113 9.42 4.79 -6.73
N ALA A 114 8.81 4.64 -5.56
CA ALA A 114 8.60 5.73 -4.60
C ALA A 114 9.93 6.38 -4.19
N LEU A 115 10.96 5.58 -3.89
CA LEU A 115 12.29 6.09 -3.58
C LEU A 115 12.89 6.88 -4.74
N ALA A 116 12.83 6.35 -5.96
CA ALA A 116 13.38 7.02 -7.14
C ALA A 116 12.67 8.35 -7.43
N LEU A 117 11.33 8.38 -7.33
CA LEU A 117 10.55 9.61 -7.49
C LEU A 117 10.83 10.62 -6.39
N ALA A 118 10.91 10.19 -5.12
CA ALA A 118 11.24 11.07 -4.01
C ALA A 118 12.64 11.69 -4.15
N GLN A 119 13.62 10.94 -4.66
CA GLN A 119 14.97 11.45 -4.97
C GLN A 119 14.97 12.53 -6.06
N LEU A 120 13.98 12.51 -6.96
CA LEU A 120 13.74 13.55 -7.97
C LEU A 120 12.89 14.73 -7.44
N GLY A 121 12.47 14.69 -6.18
CA GLY A 121 11.71 15.77 -5.52
C GLY A 121 10.19 15.67 -5.64
N PHE A 122 9.63 14.54 -6.04
CA PHE A 122 8.19 14.31 -6.04
C PHE A 122 7.68 13.98 -4.64
N GLN A 123 6.46 14.39 -4.31
CA GLN A 123 5.72 13.90 -3.16
C GLN A 123 5.11 12.53 -3.51
N VAL A 124 5.41 11.50 -2.73
CA VAL A 124 5.05 10.13 -3.09
C VAL A 124 4.45 9.37 -1.92
N LYS A 125 3.42 8.58 -2.22
CA LYS A 125 2.96 7.48 -1.37
C LYS A 125 3.09 6.15 -2.12
N GLU A 126 3.24 5.07 -1.38
CA GLU A 126 3.13 3.71 -1.91
C GLU A 126 1.73 3.17 -1.62
N MET A 127 1.05 2.62 -2.63
CA MET A 127 -0.20 1.88 -2.45
C MET A 127 0.11 0.46 -2.00
N LEU A 128 -0.14 0.19 -0.72
CA LEU A 128 -0.02 -1.15 -0.14
C LEU A 128 -1.06 -2.09 -0.76
N GLY A 129 -0.67 -3.35 -0.93
CA GLY A 129 -1.53 -4.34 -1.59
C GLY A 129 -1.32 -4.42 -3.10
N GLY A 130 -1.00 -3.32 -3.76
CA GLY A 130 -0.68 -3.27 -5.19
C GLY A 130 -1.83 -3.75 -6.07
N PHE A 131 -1.50 -4.15 -7.31
CA PHE A 131 -2.48 -4.65 -8.29
C PHE A 131 -3.17 -5.95 -7.84
N GLU A 132 -2.49 -6.79 -7.06
CA GLU A 132 -3.08 -8.02 -6.52
C GLU A 132 -4.32 -7.72 -5.66
N TYR A 133 -4.19 -6.85 -4.67
CA TYR A 133 -5.31 -6.51 -3.78
C TYR A 133 -6.36 -5.66 -4.49
N TRP A 134 -5.96 -4.77 -5.40
CA TRP A 134 -6.90 -4.05 -6.26
C TRP A 134 -7.87 -5.01 -6.97
N ALA A 135 -7.33 -6.05 -7.61
CA ALA A 135 -8.14 -7.05 -8.30
C ALA A 135 -8.90 -7.97 -7.33
N ARG A 136 -8.30 -8.35 -6.17
CA ARG A 136 -8.94 -9.20 -5.16
C ARG A 136 -10.11 -8.52 -4.46
N GLU A 137 -10.04 -7.22 -4.23
CA GLU A 137 -11.13 -6.45 -3.65
C GLU A 137 -12.23 -6.12 -4.67
N GLY A 138 -12.07 -6.58 -5.91
CA GLY A 138 -13.07 -6.47 -6.95
C GLY A 138 -13.10 -5.11 -7.63
N PHE A 139 -12.06 -4.29 -7.51
CA PHE A 139 -11.96 -3.06 -8.28
C PHE A 139 -11.72 -3.34 -9.76
N GLY A 140 -12.27 -2.47 -10.61
CA GLY A 140 -12.11 -2.58 -12.06
C GLY A 140 -10.68 -2.31 -12.50
N PHE A 141 -10.21 -3.01 -13.52
CA PHE A 141 -8.92 -2.78 -14.15
C PHE A 141 -9.04 -2.90 -15.67
N GLU A 142 -8.07 -2.36 -16.38
CA GLU A 142 -8.03 -2.36 -17.84
C GLU A 142 -6.98 -3.34 -18.33
N THR A 143 -7.33 -4.05 -19.41
CA THR A 143 -6.44 -4.92 -20.17
C THR A 143 -6.47 -4.47 -21.64
N TRP A 144 -5.66 -5.09 -22.50
CA TRP A 144 -5.74 -4.85 -23.95
C TRP A 144 -7.09 -5.28 -24.56
N GLU A 145 -7.86 -6.14 -23.88
CA GLU A 145 -9.18 -6.60 -24.31
C GLU A 145 -10.31 -5.67 -23.81
N GLY A 146 -10.04 -4.78 -22.89
CA GLY A 146 -10.99 -3.85 -22.29
C GLY A 146 -11.01 -3.87 -20.78
N SER A 147 -12.08 -3.31 -20.19
CA SER A 147 -12.24 -3.26 -18.73
C SER A 147 -12.68 -4.60 -18.18
N GLU A 148 -12.03 -5.03 -17.12
CA GLU A 148 -12.31 -6.26 -16.39
C GLU A 148 -12.57 -5.97 -14.91
N ARG A 149 -13.21 -6.95 -14.24
CA ARG A 149 -13.41 -6.95 -12.79
C ARG A 149 -13.47 -8.39 -12.31
N ARG A 150 -12.86 -8.67 -11.17
CA ARG A 150 -12.98 -9.96 -10.49
C ARG A 150 -14.06 -9.92 -9.41
N THR A 151 -14.60 -11.09 -9.05
CA THR A 151 -15.42 -11.23 -7.85
C THR A 151 -14.55 -10.91 -6.62
N PRO A 152 -15.04 -10.07 -5.68
CA PRO A 152 -14.30 -9.78 -4.46
C PRO A 152 -13.91 -11.07 -3.71
N ASP A 153 -12.69 -11.11 -3.23
CA ASP A 153 -12.19 -12.16 -2.36
C ASP A 153 -12.59 -11.84 -0.90
N GLY A 154 -13.46 -12.67 -0.32
CA GLY A 154 -13.93 -12.47 1.06
C GLY A 154 -12.84 -12.56 2.15
N LEU A 155 -11.59 -12.83 1.78
CA LEU A 155 -10.44 -12.72 2.68
C LEU A 155 -9.81 -11.32 2.69
N THR A 156 -10.13 -10.48 1.72
CA THR A 156 -9.52 -9.15 1.56
C THR A 156 -10.51 -8.01 1.67
N ALA A 157 -11.79 -8.27 1.36
CA ALA A 157 -12.83 -7.26 1.40
C ALA A 157 -14.18 -7.86 1.85
N PRO A 158 -15.10 -7.08 2.44
CA PRO A 158 -16.47 -7.50 2.69
C PRO A 158 -17.19 -7.81 1.38
N LEU A 159 -17.92 -8.94 1.32
CA LEU A 159 -18.65 -9.34 0.11
C LEU A 159 -19.87 -8.44 -0.16
N ASP A 160 -20.49 -7.90 0.88
CA ASP A 160 -21.76 -7.16 0.83
C ASP A 160 -21.62 -5.68 1.23
N ALA A 161 -20.44 -5.23 1.62
CA ALA A 161 -20.21 -3.87 2.06
C ALA A 161 -19.56 -3.03 0.94
N GLN A 162 -20.01 -1.78 0.84
CA GLN A 162 -19.41 -0.78 -0.06
C GLN A 162 -18.22 -0.06 0.58
N ASP A 163 -17.95 -0.35 1.86
CA ASP A 163 -16.91 0.27 2.68
C ASP A 163 -16.18 -0.80 3.48
N CYS A 164 -14.87 -0.77 3.53
CA CYS A 164 -14.06 -1.70 4.32
C CYS A 164 -14.23 -1.51 5.83
N GLY A 165 -14.84 -0.41 6.29
CA GLY A 165 -15.04 -0.10 7.70
C GLY A 165 -13.75 0.33 8.42
N CYS A 166 -12.74 0.76 7.70
CA CYS A 166 -11.46 1.21 8.25
C CYS A 166 -11.45 2.72 8.53
#